data_43ff97ba4709c8967fd08af751f253bf
#
_entry.id   43ff97ba4709c8967fd08af751f253bf
#
_cell.length_a   1.000
_cell.length_b   1.000
_cell.length_c   1.000
_cell.angle_alpha   90.00
_cell.angle_beta   90.00
_cell.angle_gamma   90.00
#
_symmetry.space_group_name_H-M   'P 1'
#
loop_
_entity.id
_entity.type
_entity.pdbx_description
1 polymer ?
#
loop_
_entity_poly.entity_id
_entity_poly.type
_entity_poly.pdbx_seq_one_letter_code
_entity_poly.pdbx_strand_id
1 'polypeptide(L)'
;MKIPRSSLKWVFFSCCLGLFIAAWGLQSMWLPKAKIWAAKQLVASGAATEEGDDHAGHDHGGHDHAGHDESSSLELSPQARKNIGLSKENVRPVKLETYMRTISVPAVVVERPGQTRIKIVATMTGIITNVNIILGEAILPERELFSLRLTHEDMVQAQASYLKTLGDLDVEEKEIKRLMKVTNNGAIAGKLLLERQYAKQKLVVDLDSQREALYLHGFSKKQVNQIATTRKLLSHHQIYAPSLSSESGDISFSNSIIRRTSATSQPRALLEQANIPKVLIVQELAVNKGDFVAAGDTLCVLADFRSLYIQGRAFEHDAEELAVANNNKWDVGAVLEDRAKHKTVIGGLKIAYLNNQVESDSRAFNFFVNLPNKVIGDAKESHGHRYITWQFKPGQRMQIRVPVEKIEKQIVLPVDAVASAGAERYVFQENGDHFDRIPVHVIYQDQIWAVIENDGSIFPGDIVAFTGAHQMQMALNNKAGGAVDPHAGHNH
;
A
#
# COMPACT_ATOMS: atom_id res chain seq x y z
N MET A 1 -2.44 35.16 -48.64
CA MET A 1 -2.00 35.54 -47.32
C MET A 1 -2.72 34.60 -46.32
N LYS A 2 -2.05 33.52 -45.85
CA LYS A 2 -2.65 32.50 -44.95
C LYS A 2 -2.36 32.89 -43.52
N ILE A 3 -3.40 33.20 -42.78
CA ILE A 3 -3.33 33.52 -41.35
C ILE A 3 -3.00 32.22 -40.57
N PRO A 4 -2.00 32.19 -39.71
CA PRO A 4 -1.63 30.97 -38.96
C PRO A 4 -2.71 30.62 -37.93
N ARG A 5 -3.09 29.33 -37.93
CA ARG A 5 -4.14 28.77 -37.07
C ARG A 5 -3.93 28.95 -35.54
N SER A 6 -2.78 29.41 -35.09
CA SER A 6 -2.46 29.70 -33.69
C SER A 6 -3.04 31.02 -33.19
N SER A 7 -3.15 32.03 -34.05
CA SER A 7 -3.69 33.36 -33.68
C SER A 7 -5.21 33.33 -33.48
N LEU A 8 -5.93 32.46 -34.16
CA LEU A 8 -7.39 32.32 -34.03
C LEU A 8 -7.82 31.79 -32.65
N LYS A 9 -7.00 30.92 -32.01
CA LYS A 9 -7.27 30.39 -30.66
C LYS A 9 -7.10 31.46 -29.58
N TRP A 10 -6.14 32.35 -29.73
CA TRP A 10 -5.92 33.44 -28.79
C TRP A 10 -7.02 34.52 -28.83
N VAL A 11 -7.52 34.84 -30.04
CA VAL A 11 -8.67 35.74 -30.21
C VAL A 11 -9.93 35.15 -29.57
N PHE A 12 -10.18 33.86 -29.73
CA PHE A 12 -11.35 33.19 -29.15
C PHE A 12 -11.26 33.17 -27.62
N PHE A 13 -10.08 32.91 -27.05
CA PHE A 13 -9.86 32.89 -25.61
C PHE A 13 -9.99 34.30 -24.99
N SER A 14 -9.50 35.34 -25.66
CA SER A 14 -9.64 36.72 -25.22
C SER A 14 -11.10 37.17 -25.23
N CYS A 15 -11.89 36.75 -26.25
CA CYS A 15 -13.31 37.11 -26.38
C CYS A 15 -14.16 36.40 -25.28
N CYS A 16 -13.87 35.12 -24.95
CA CYS A 16 -14.52 34.39 -23.89
C CYS A 16 -14.19 34.98 -22.50
N LEU A 17 -12.95 35.38 -22.27
CA LEU A 17 -12.52 36.02 -21.04
C LEU A 17 -13.21 37.38 -20.82
N GLY A 18 -13.33 38.19 -21.89
CA GLY A 18 -14.06 39.46 -21.87
C GLY A 18 -15.54 39.30 -21.54
N LEU A 19 -16.21 38.28 -22.13
CA LEU A 19 -17.59 37.95 -21.82
C LEU A 19 -17.79 37.48 -20.37
N PHE A 20 -16.82 36.73 -19.83
CA PHE A 20 -16.89 36.26 -18.44
C PHE A 20 -16.74 37.41 -17.44
N ILE A 21 -15.83 38.37 -17.70
CA ILE A 21 -15.63 39.56 -16.87
C ILE A 21 -16.87 40.46 -16.93
N ALA A 22 -17.49 40.64 -18.11
CA ALA A 22 -18.72 41.41 -18.26
C ALA A 22 -19.91 40.76 -17.55
N ALA A 23 -20.03 39.42 -17.61
CA ALA A 23 -21.05 38.68 -16.89
C ALA A 23 -20.88 38.77 -15.37
N TRP A 24 -19.65 38.77 -14.88
CA TRP A 24 -19.33 38.93 -13.45
C TRP A 24 -19.64 40.34 -12.97
N GLY A 25 -19.25 41.38 -13.73
CA GLY A 25 -19.53 42.78 -13.39
C GLY A 25 -21.00 43.15 -13.37
N LEU A 26 -21.84 42.45 -14.14
CA LEU A 26 -23.30 42.66 -14.21
C LEU A 26 -24.09 41.67 -13.34
N GLN A 27 -23.43 40.88 -12.51
CA GLN A 27 -24.05 39.85 -11.66
C GLN A 27 -25.15 40.40 -10.72
N SER A 28 -24.94 41.62 -10.18
CA SER A 28 -25.92 42.28 -9.31
C SER A 28 -27.19 42.71 -10.03
N MET A 29 -27.15 42.82 -11.36
CA MET A 29 -28.27 43.34 -12.17
C MET A 29 -29.18 42.25 -12.72
N TRP A 30 -28.69 41.07 -13.01
CA TRP A 30 -29.51 40.01 -13.59
C TRP A 30 -29.84 38.82 -12.66
N LEU A 31 -28.99 38.56 -11.64
CA LEU A 31 -29.24 37.48 -10.63
C LEU A 31 -30.57 37.66 -9.88
N PRO A 32 -31.00 38.87 -9.46
CA PRO A 32 -32.34 39.01 -8.81
C PRO A 32 -33.47 38.67 -9.76
N LYS A 33 -33.37 39.07 -11.05
CA LYS A 33 -34.43 38.79 -12.05
C LYS A 33 -34.52 37.30 -12.40
N ALA A 34 -33.38 36.58 -12.46
CA ALA A 34 -33.34 35.15 -12.69
C ALA A 34 -33.93 34.35 -11.51
N LYS A 35 -33.70 34.78 -10.27
CA LYS A 35 -34.33 34.18 -9.09
C LYS A 35 -35.85 34.37 -9.05
N ILE A 36 -36.36 35.57 -9.43
CA ILE A 36 -37.78 35.85 -9.51
C ILE A 36 -38.46 35.05 -10.62
N TRP A 37 -37.79 34.88 -11.78
CA TRP A 37 -38.31 34.07 -12.87
C TRP A 37 -38.37 32.57 -12.51
N ALA A 38 -37.36 32.02 -11.88
CA ALA A 38 -37.32 30.63 -11.39
C ALA A 38 -38.37 30.37 -10.30
N ALA A 39 -38.58 31.30 -9.37
CA ALA A 39 -39.65 31.20 -8.36
C ALA A 39 -41.04 31.25 -8.98
N LYS A 40 -41.25 32.05 -10.03
CA LYS A 40 -42.56 32.16 -10.72
C LYS A 40 -42.90 30.91 -11.54
N GLN A 41 -41.92 30.19 -12.06
CA GLN A 41 -42.12 28.88 -12.74
C GLN A 41 -42.46 27.74 -11.75
N LEU A 42 -41.89 27.77 -10.55
CA LEU A 42 -42.17 26.79 -9.50
C LEU A 42 -43.62 26.94 -8.94
N VAL A 43 -44.16 28.17 -8.92
CA VAL A 43 -45.54 28.44 -8.45
C VAL A 43 -46.55 28.10 -9.55
N ALA A 44 -46.18 28.17 -10.83
CA ALA A 44 -47.09 27.87 -11.95
C ALA A 44 -47.33 26.36 -12.20
N SER A 45 -46.55 25.48 -11.58
CA SER A 45 -46.69 24.02 -11.72
C SER A 45 -47.46 23.34 -10.59
N GLY A 46 -48.08 24.12 -9.68
CA GLY A 46 -48.74 23.60 -8.48
C GLY A 46 -50.16 24.11 -8.24
N ALA A 47 -50.95 24.45 -9.28
CA ALA A 47 -52.31 24.88 -9.10
C ALA A 47 -53.28 24.18 -10.05
N ALA A 48 -54.11 23.30 -9.53
CA ALA A 48 -55.48 22.89 -9.91
C ALA A 48 -55.95 21.89 -8.87
N THR A 49 -56.95 22.05 -8.22
CA THR A 49 -58.43 22.27 -8.23
C THR A 49 -58.99 21.30 -7.19
N GLU A 50 -60.07 21.37 -6.56
CA GLU A 50 -61.34 22.03 -6.54
C GLU A 50 -62.00 21.71 -5.20
N GLU A 51 -62.72 22.63 -4.69
CA GLU A 51 -64.11 22.71 -4.19
C GLU A 51 -64.80 21.41 -3.77
N GLY A 52 -65.50 21.54 -2.62
CA GLY A 52 -66.83 20.89 -2.46
C GLY A 52 -67.07 20.21 -1.13
N ASP A 53 -67.77 20.92 -0.29
CA ASP A 53 -68.97 20.55 0.48
C ASP A 53 -68.90 19.87 1.85
N ASP A 54 -69.55 20.59 2.72
CA ASP A 54 -70.17 20.31 4.00
C ASP A 54 -70.44 18.83 4.33
N HIS A 55 -70.15 18.44 5.58
CA HIS A 55 -71.13 17.81 6.47
C HIS A 55 -70.69 17.76 7.94
N ALA A 56 -71.58 18.22 8.73
CA ALA A 56 -71.90 18.13 10.13
C ALA A 56 -71.20 17.06 10.99
N GLY A 57 -70.95 17.50 12.19
CA GLY A 57 -70.46 16.88 13.40
C GLY A 57 -70.88 15.45 13.74
N HIS A 58 -69.92 14.79 14.34
CA HIS A 58 -70.10 13.78 15.37
C HIS A 58 -69.07 13.92 16.48
N ASP A 59 -69.65 14.27 17.60
CA ASP A 59 -69.09 14.18 18.94
C ASP A 59 -68.75 12.72 19.26
N HIS A 60 -67.48 12.38 19.55
CA HIS A 60 -67.13 11.15 20.22
C HIS A 60 -66.13 11.42 21.35
N GLY A 61 -66.62 11.09 22.50
CA GLY A 61 -66.09 11.20 23.82
C GLY A 61 -64.61 10.81 23.96
N GLY A 62 -64.02 11.55 24.87
CA GLY A 62 -62.67 11.39 25.29
C GLY A 62 -62.32 10.01 25.83
N HIS A 63 -61.17 9.55 25.40
CA HIS A 63 -60.38 8.61 26.17
C HIS A 63 -59.15 9.37 26.66
N ASP A 64 -59.15 9.69 27.94
CA ASP A 64 -57.97 10.14 28.68
C ASP A 64 -56.91 9.05 28.61
N HIS A 65 -55.90 9.25 27.75
CA HIS A 65 -54.61 8.57 27.84
C HIS A 65 -53.65 9.49 28.57
N ALA A 66 -53.28 9.05 29.76
CA ALA A 66 -52.32 9.73 30.61
C ALA A 66 -50.97 9.92 29.91
N GLY A 67 -50.57 11.19 29.74
CA GLY A 67 -49.17 11.62 29.81
C GLY A 67 -48.24 11.34 28.63
N HIS A 68 -48.69 11.47 27.38
CA HIS A 68 -47.73 11.62 26.26
C HIS A 68 -47.71 13.10 25.84
N ASP A 69 -46.54 13.70 25.89
CA ASP A 69 -46.29 15.06 25.41
C ASP A 69 -46.45 15.04 23.87
N GLU A 70 -47.65 15.39 23.37
CA GLU A 70 -47.99 15.37 21.91
C GLU A 70 -47.02 16.22 21.06
N SER A 71 -46.23 17.06 21.70
CA SER A 71 -45.19 17.87 21.06
C SER A 71 -43.92 17.09 20.68
N SER A 72 -43.71 15.91 21.27
CA SER A 72 -42.51 15.08 21.05
C SER A 72 -42.77 13.83 20.18
N SER A 73 -44.00 13.57 19.81
CA SER A 73 -44.43 12.38 19.08
C SER A 73 -44.90 12.72 17.65
N LEU A 74 -44.46 11.91 16.68
CA LEU A 74 -44.71 12.08 15.25
C LEU A 74 -45.41 10.85 14.65
N GLU A 75 -46.64 11.01 14.28
CA GLU A 75 -47.35 10.05 13.42
C GLU A 75 -46.99 10.29 11.97
N LEU A 76 -46.61 9.23 11.27
CA LEU A 76 -46.29 9.26 9.85
C LEU A 76 -47.20 8.36 9.05
N SER A 77 -47.87 8.93 8.05
CA SER A 77 -48.64 8.12 7.10
C SER A 77 -47.73 7.11 6.37
N PRO A 78 -48.26 5.99 5.88
CA PRO A 78 -47.49 5.01 5.12
C PRO A 78 -46.73 5.62 3.92
N GLN A 79 -47.31 6.61 3.27
CA GLN A 79 -46.70 7.33 2.17
C GLN A 79 -45.55 8.22 2.66
N ALA A 80 -45.71 8.91 3.79
CA ALA A 80 -44.65 9.72 4.39
C ALA A 80 -43.44 8.86 4.81
N ARG A 81 -43.70 7.70 5.48
CA ARG A 81 -42.66 6.73 5.81
C ARG A 81 -41.87 6.29 4.58
N LYS A 82 -42.55 6.00 3.46
CA LYS A 82 -41.88 5.62 2.20
C LYS A 82 -41.06 6.75 1.60
N ASN A 83 -41.58 7.99 1.64
CA ASN A 83 -40.89 9.16 1.06
C ASN A 83 -39.58 9.51 1.78
N ILE A 84 -39.49 9.28 3.10
CA ILE A 84 -38.30 9.53 3.90
C ILE A 84 -37.41 8.28 4.06
N GLY A 85 -37.74 7.19 3.35
CA GLY A 85 -36.91 5.98 3.33
C GLY A 85 -37.03 5.06 4.55
N LEU A 86 -38.08 5.23 5.36
CA LEU A 86 -38.35 4.35 6.51
C LEU A 86 -38.97 3.03 6.06
N SER A 87 -38.14 2.15 5.50
CA SER A 87 -38.47 0.75 5.26
C SER A 87 -38.29 -0.08 6.53
N LYS A 88 -38.85 -1.29 6.56
CA LYS A 88 -38.63 -2.25 7.65
C LYS A 88 -37.15 -2.58 7.88
N GLU A 89 -36.29 -2.39 6.85
CA GLU A 89 -34.83 -2.58 6.92
C GLU A 89 -34.16 -1.43 7.62
N ASN A 90 -34.73 -0.24 7.62
CA ASN A 90 -34.21 0.99 8.21
C ASN A 90 -34.81 1.34 9.57
N VAL A 91 -35.75 0.56 10.06
CA VAL A 91 -36.34 0.67 11.40
C VAL A 91 -36.07 -0.66 12.10
N ARG A 92 -35.13 -0.66 13.04
CA ARG A 92 -34.60 -1.90 13.60
C ARG A 92 -34.07 -1.69 15.03
N PRO A 93 -33.93 -2.79 15.79
CA PRO A 93 -33.46 -2.69 17.18
C PRO A 93 -32.00 -2.25 17.28
N VAL A 94 -31.75 -1.40 18.25
CA VAL A 94 -30.41 -0.92 18.61
C VAL A 94 -29.63 -2.02 19.31
N LYS A 95 -28.32 -2.00 19.13
CA LYS A 95 -27.41 -2.93 19.80
C LYS A 95 -26.23 -2.16 20.38
N LEU A 96 -25.66 -2.69 21.47
CA LEU A 96 -24.38 -2.21 21.95
C LEU A 96 -23.27 -2.78 21.06
N GLU A 97 -22.48 -1.88 20.52
CA GLU A 97 -21.36 -2.20 19.67
C GLU A 97 -20.06 -1.56 20.19
N THR A 98 -18.95 -2.05 19.70
CA THR A 98 -17.66 -1.40 19.90
C THR A 98 -17.34 -0.59 18.66
N TYR A 99 -17.16 0.70 18.83
CA TYR A 99 -16.75 1.60 17.75
C TYR A 99 -15.25 1.86 17.80
N MET A 100 -14.59 1.79 16.65
CA MET A 100 -13.17 2.14 16.53
C MET A 100 -13.06 3.52 15.88
N ARG A 101 -12.73 4.53 16.67
CA ARG A 101 -12.44 5.87 16.15
C ARG A 101 -11.17 5.81 15.31
N THR A 102 -11.22 6.32 14.09
CA THR A 102 -10.11 6.27 13.15
C THR A 102 -9.71 7.67 12.70
N ILE A 103 -8.41 7.88 12.54
CA ILE A 103 -7.87 9.04 11.83
C ILE A 103 -7.47 8.65 10.41
N SER A 104 -7.60 9.59 9.48
CA SER A 104 -7.20 9.41 8.09
C SER A 104 -5.92 10.18 7.80
N VAL A 105 -4.86 9.48 7.45
CA VAL A 105 -3.53 10.06 7.21
C VAL A 105 -3.16 9.89 5.73
N PRO A 106 -2.71 10.96 5.05
CA PRO A 106 -2.20 10.85 3.69
C PRO A 106 -0.94 10.01 3.66
N ALA A 107 -0.82 9.18 2.62
CA ALA A 107 0.26 8.23 2.53
C ALA A 107 0.67 7.95 1.07
N VAL A 108 1.86 7.40 0.91
CA VAL A 108 2.43 6.98 -0.36
C VAL A 108 3.06 5.61 -0.23
N VAL A 109 2.93 4.79 -1.26
CA VAL A 109 3.63 3.50 -1.35
C VAL A 109 5.10 3.76 -1.61
N VAL A 110 5.96 3.18 -0.79
CA VAL A 110 7.43 3.31 -0.91
C VAL A 110 8.12 1.96 -0.89
N GLU A 111 9.31 1.93 -1.41
CA GLU A 111 10.21 0.80 -1.31
C GLU A 111 10.66 0.61 0.15
N ARG A 112 10.99 -0.61 0.54
CA ARG A 112 11.57 -0.89 1.86
C ARG A 112 13.05 -0.49 1.84
N PRO A 113 13.47 0.51 2.63
CA PRO A 113 14.86 0.96 2.65
C PRO A 113 15.82 -0.18 2.97
N GLY A 114 16.91 -0.31 2.18
CA GLY A 114 17.92 -1.34 2.37
C GLY A 114 17.51 -2.76 1.99
N GLN A 115 16.27 -3.01 1.60
CA GLN A 115 15.76 -4.36 1.29
C GLN A 115 15.25 -4.50 -0.15
N THR A 116 14.53 -3.51 -0.65
CA THR A 116 13.91 -3.59 -1.98
C THR A 116 14.93 -3.46 -3.10
N ARG A 117 15.87 -2.53 -2.98
CA ARG A 117 16.88 -2.26 -4.01
C ARG A 117 18.15 -3.05 -3.79
N ILE A 118 18.60 -3.75 -4.81
CA ILE A 118 19.83 -4.55 -4.83
C ILE A 118 20.72 -4.00 -5.94
N LYS A 119 21.83 -3.38 -5.59
CA LYS A 119 22.82 -2.92 -6.56
C LYS A 119 23.68 -4.10 -6.99
N ILE A 120 23.78 -4.33 -8.28
CA ILE A 120 24.70 -5.28 -8.88
C ILE A 120 25.92 -4.50 -9.36
N VAL A 121 27.03 -4.82 -8.79
CA VAL A 121 28.32 -4.16 -9.11
C VAL A 121 29.26 -5.10 -9.84
N ALA A 122 30.17 -4.53 -10.63
CA ALA A 122 31.25 -5.27 -11.24
C ALA A 122 32.19 -5.79 -10.13
N THR A 123 32.37 -7.09 -10.06
CA THR A 123 33.30 -7.72 -9.10
C THR A 123 34.75 -7.62 -9.56
N MET A 124 34.96 -7.42 -10.83
CA MET A 124 36.27 -7.34 -11.49
C MET A 124 36.28 -6.29 -12.60
N THR A 125 37.46 -5.74 -12.86
CA THR A 125 37.69 -4.80 -13.98
C THR A 125 37.70 -5.53 -15.33
N GLY A 126 36.94 -4.99 -16.29
CA GLY A 126 36.88 -5.60 -17.62
C GLY A 126 35.98 -4.86 -18.60
N ILE A 127 35.72 -5.47 -19.74
CA ILE A 127 34.82 -4.96 -20.78
C ILE A 127 33.56 -5.82 -20.82
N ILE A 128 32.40 -5.19 -20.78
CA ILE A 128 31.12 -5.87 -20.93
C ILE A 128 31.00 -6.48 -22.32
N THR A 129 30.99 -7.80 -22.42
CA THR A 129 30.85 -8.51 -23.70
C THR A 129 29.41 -8.85 -24.02
N ASN A 130 28.60 -9.10 -22.98
CA ASN A 130 27.19 -9.39 -23.16
C ASN A 130 26.35 -8.82 -22.03
N VAL A 131 25.15 -8.36 -22.37
CA VAL A 131 24.10 -7.86 -21.46
C VAL A 131 22.88 -8.73 -21.73
N ASN A 132 22.50 -9.60 -20.76
CA ASN A 132 21.44 -10.61 -20.92
C ASN A 132 20.11 -10.18 -20.29
N ILE A 133 19.97 -8.88 -19.98
CA ILE A 133 18.79 -8.31 -19.31
C ILE A 133 18.35 -7.03 -20.02
N ILE A 134 17.06 -6.71 -19.84
CA ILE A 134 16.44 -5.49 -20.37
C ILE A 134 15.78 -4.73 -19.21
N LEU A 135 15.72 -3.41 -19.34
CA LEU A 135 15.05 -2.55 -18.36
C LEU A 135 13.57 -2.95 -18.20
N GLY A 136 13.10 -3.11 -16.95
CA GLY A 136 11.74 -3.54 -16.64
C GLY A 136 11.52 -5.05 -16.68
N GLU A 137 12.50 -5.84 -17.10
CA GLU A 137 12.40 -7.30 -17.13
C GLU A 137 12.34 -7.89 -15.72
N ALA A 138 11.53 -8.94 -15.57
CA ALA A 138 11.46 -9.76 -14.37
C ALA A 138 12.41 -10.94 -14.50
N ILE A 139 13.44 -11.00 -13.69
CA ILE A 139 14.48 -12.01 -13.70
C ILE A 139 14.37 -12.96 -12.52
N LEU A 140 14.71 -14.22 -12.74
CA LEU A 140 14.80 -15.21 -11.69
C LEU A 140 16.14 -15.06 -10.94
N PRO A 141 16.20 -15.42 -9.66
CA PRO A 141 17.47 -15.58 -8.94
C PRO A 141 18.43 -16.50 -9.70
N GLU A 142 19.73 -16.24 -9.54
CA GLU A 142 20.81 -17.02 -10.15
C GLU A 142 20.86 -17.01 -11.68
N ARG A 143 20.03 -16.19 -12.35
CA ARG A 143 20.15 -15.99 -13.81
C ARG A 143 21.39 -15.14 -14.12
N GLU A 144 22.11 -15.48 -15.21
CA GLU A 144 23.20 -14.69 -15.73
C GLU A 144 22.70 -13.32 -16.23
N LEU A 145 23.32 -12.25 -15.75
CA LEU A 145 22.97 -10.87 -16.08
C LEU A 145 23.95 -10.28 -17.10
N PHE A 146 25.27 -10.44 -16.81
CA PHE A 146 26.32 -9.86 -17.61
C PHE A 146 27.46 -10.87 -17.81
N SER A 147 28.16 -10.74 -18.93
CA SER A 147 29.45 -11.36 -19.17
C SER A 147 30.50 -10.28 -19.34
N LEU A 148 31.57 -10.36 -18.57
CA LEU A 148 32.73 -9.48 -18.64
C LEU A 148 33.93 -10.21 -19.26
N ARG A 149 34.64 -9.57 -20.17
CA ARG A 149 35.98 -9.98 -20.56
C ARG A 149 36.98 -9.32 -19.62
N LEU A 150 37.74 -10.14 -18.91
CA LEU A 150 38.79 -9.67 -17.99
C LEU A 150 39.93 -9.03 -18.78
N THR A 151 40.33 -7.83 -18.39
CA THR A 151 41.42 -7.07 -19.06
C THR A 151 42.55 -6.71 -18.11
N HIS A 152 42.38 -6.98 -16.80
CA HIS A 152 43.41 -6.61 -15.78
C HIS A 152 44.55 -7.59 -15.77
N GLU A 153 45.77 -7.09 -15.89
CA GLU A 153 47.00 -7.88 -16.00
C GLU A 153 47.22 -8.76 -14.78
N ASP A 154 47.02 -8.22 -13.56
CA ASP A 154 47.17 -8.96 -12.30
C ASP A 154 46.32 -10.23 -12.23
N MET A 155 45.10 -10.18 -12.77
CA MET A 155 44.20 -11.34 -12.82
C MET A 155 44.70 -12.43 -13.76
N VAL A 156 45.28 -12.02 -14.90
CA VAL A 156 45.87 -12.96 -15.86
C VAL A 156 47.11 -13.61 -15.24
N GLN A 157 47.96 -12.78 -14.57
CA GLN A 157 49.15 -13.24 -13.91
C GLN A 157 48.84 -14.20 -12.75
N ALA A 158 47.86 -13.90 -11.92
CA ALA A 158 47.44 -14.78 -10.81
C ALA A 158 46.97 -16.15 -11.32
N GLN A 159 46.15 -16.16 -12.37
CA GLN A 159 45.70 -17.41 -13.01
C GLN A 159 46.87 -18.18 -13.65
N ALA A 160 47.77 -17.48 -14.33
CA ALA A 160 48.93 -18.08 -14.97
C ALA A 160 49.88 -18.73 -13.93
N SER A 161 50.14 -18.04 -12.79
CA SER A 161 50.91 -18.56 -11.69
C SER A 161 50.29 -19.83 -11.10
N TYR A 162 48.98 -19.80 -10.85
CA TYR A 162 48.22 -20.97 -10.37
C TYR A 162 48.33 -22.16 -11.32
N LEU A 163 48.15 -21.96 -12.64
CA LEU A 163 48.28 -23.01 -13.65
C LEU A 163 49.71 -23.55 -13.76
N LYS A 164 50.74 -22.68 -13.60
CA LYS A 164 52.14 -23.09 -13.59
C LYS A 164 52.41 -24.04 -12.42
N THR A 165 52.02 -23.63 -11.20
CA THR A 165 52.21 -24.44 -9.98
C THR A 165 51.46 -25.78 -10.08
N LEU A 166 50.27 -25.79 -10.67
CA LEU A 166 49.53 -27.04 -10.97
C LEU A 166 50.33 -27.95 -11.95
N GLY A 167 50.95 -27.34 -12.97
CA GLY A 167 51.80 -28.09 -13.91
C GLY A 167 53.05 -28.68 -13.23
N ASP A 168 53.69 -27.88 -12.41
CA ASP A 168 54.87 -28.31 -11.64
C ASP A 168 54.51 -29.45 -10.66
N LEU A 169 53.33 -29.37 -10.01
CA LEU A 169 52.81 -30.44 -9.15
C LEU A 169 52.56 -31.74 -9.92
N ASP A 170 51.97 -31.68 -11.12
CA ASP A 170 51.74 -32.86 -11.99
C ASP A 170 53.07 -33.53 -12.38
N VAL A 171 54.13 -32.75 -12.62
CA VAL A 171 55.45 -33.26 -12.95
C VAL A 171 56.06 -33.98 -11.73
N GLU A 172 56.05 -33.33 -10.55
CA GLU A 172 56.54 -33.96 -9.33
C GLU A 172 55.81 -35.23 -8.96
N GLU A 173 54.50 -35.25 -9.12
CA GLU A 173 53.70 -36.48 -8.89
C GLU A 173 54.06 -37.65 -9.83
N LYS A 174 54.32 -37.35 -11.10
CA LYS A 174 54.79 -38.36 -12.06
C LYS A 174 56.18 -38.87 -11.69
N GLU A 175 57.09 -37.98 -11.29
CA GLU A 175 58.43 -38.34 -10.89
C GLU A 175 58.46 -39.17 -9.59
N ILE A 176 57.66 -38.79 -8.58
CA ILE A 176 57.44 -39.57 -7.36
C ILE A 176 56.93 -40.98 -7.70
N LYS A 177 55.91 -41.10 -8.58
CA LYS A 177 55.38 -42.40 -9.03
C LYS A 177 56.44 -43.22 -9.74
N ARG A 178 57.30 -42.60 -10.57
CA ARG A 178 58.41 -43.24 -11.24
C ARG A 178 59.46 -43.79 -10.22
N LEU A 179 59.86 -42.90 -9.26
CA LEU A 179 60.84 -43.27 -8.22
C LEU A 179 60.30 -44.40 -7.31
N MET A 180 59.02 -44.38 -6.92
CA MET A 180 58.42 -45.43 -6.11
C MET A 180 58.53 -46.78 -6.77
N LYS A 181 58.38 -46.86 -8.09
CA LYS A 181 58.54 -48.13 -8.83
C LYS A 181 59.99 -48.65 -8.85
N VAL A 182 60.96 -47.72 -8.78
CA VAL A 182 62.38 -48.06 -8.82
C VAL A 182 62.96 -48.31 -7.41
N THR A 183 62.37 -47.72 -6.37
CA THR A 183 62.82 -47.81 -4.97
C THR A 183 62.71 -49.17 -4.37
N ASN A 184 61.87 -50.03 -4.93
CA ASN A 184 61.80 -51.45 -4.52
C ASN A 184 63.12 -52.23 -4.73
N ASN A 185 64.17 -51.58 -5.36
CA ASN A 185 65.41 -52.20 -5.74
C ASN A 185 66.71 -51.60 -5.12
N GLY A 186 66.66 -50.62 -4.16
CA GLY A 186 67.89 -50.13 -3.52
C GLY A 186 67.77 -48.83 -2.68
N ALA A 187 68.64 -48.66 -1.69
CA ALA A 187 68.67 -47.61 -0.65
C ALA A 187 68.86 -46.17 -1.17
N ILE A 188 69.51 -45.96 -2.31
CA ILE A 188 69.84 -44.62 -2.89
C ILE A 188 68.55 -43.95 -3.38
N ALA A 189 67.55 -44.70 -3.82
CA ALA A 189 66.28 -44.18 -4.27
C ALA A 189 65.42 -43.59 -3.13
N GLY A 190 65.61 -43.98 -1.86
CA GLY A 190 64.80 -43.52 -0.73
C GLY A 190 65.03 -42.05 -0.38
N LYS A 191 66.27 -41.55 -0.38
CA LYS A 191 66.62 -40.16 -0.13
C LYS A 191 66.04 -39.24 -1.20
N LEU A 192 66.22 -39.60 -2.46
CA LEU A 192 65.68 -38.84 -3.60
C LEU A 192 64.14 -38.79 -3.58
N LEU A 193 63.51 -39.93 -3.22
CA LEU A 193 62.04 -39.99 -3.09
C LEU A 193 61.57 -39.00 -1.99
N LEU A 194 62.23 -38.95 -0.84
CA LEU A 194 61.90 -38.03 0.25
C LEU A 194 62.07 -36.56 -0.16
N GLU A 195 63.16 -36.24 -0.86
CA GLU A 195 63.38 -34.89 -1.40
C GLU A 195 62.26 -34.47 -2.34
N ARG A 196 61.78 -35.33 -3.24
CA ARG A 196 60.67 -35.08 -4.13
C ARG A 196 59.35 -34.98 -3.38
N GLN A 197 59.14 -35.73 -2.32
CA GLN A 197 57.95 -35.60 -1.47
C GLN A 197 57.89 -34.22 -0.76
N TYR A 198 59.03 -33.73 -0.24
CA TYR A 198 59.11 -32.36 0.31
C TYR A 198 58.87 -31.30 -0.75
N ALA A 199 59.44 -31.48 -1.97
CA ALA A 199 59.18 -30.55 -3.07
C ALA A 199 57.67 -30.52 -3.44
N LYS A 200 57.03 -31.71 -3.52
CA LYS A 200 55.58 -31.78 -3.72
C LYS A 200 54.82 -31.08 -2.61
N GLN A 201 55.16 -31.30 -1.33
CA GLN A 201 54.46 -30.68 -0.21
C GLN A 201 54.58 -29.13 -0.25
N LYS A 202 55.73 -28.58 -0.64
CA LYS A 202 55.88 -27.13 -0.86
C LYS A 202 54.99 -26.63 -1.98
N LEU A 203 54.92 -27.31 -3.11
CA LEU A 203 54.05 -26.93 -4.22
C LEU A 203 52.56 -26.97 -3.83
N VAL A 204 52.13 -27.92 -2.97
CA VAL A 204 50.76 -27.96 -2.46
C VAL A 204 50.44 -26.73 -1.61
N VAL A 205 51.35 -26.32 -0.73
CA VAL A 205 51.17 -25.09 0.09
C VAL A 205 51.11 -23.85 -0.79
N ASP A 206 52.01 -23.74 -1.78
CA ASP A 206 52.01 -22.63 -2.74
C ASP A 206 50.69 -22.60 -3.56
N LEU A 207 50.20 -23.77 -3.96
CA LEU A 207 48.97 -23.90 -4.70
C LEU A 207 47.75 -23.46 -3.87
N ASP A 208 47.72 -23.84 -2.59
CA ASP A 208 46.61 -23.42 -1.70
C ASP A 208 46.63 -21.91 -1.47
N SER A 209 47.82 -21.31 -1.31
CA SER A 209 48.00 -19.85 -1.20
C SER A 209 47.49 -19.13 -2.46
N GLN A 210 47.88 -19.63 -3.64
CA GLN A 210 47.44 -19.04 -4.92
C GLN A 210 45.92 -19.24 -5.16
N ARG A 211 45.36 -20.35 -4.68
CA ARG A 211 43.90 -20.58 -4.72
C ARG A 211 43.17 -19.54 -3.87
N GLU A 212 43.63 -19.29 -2.66
CA GLU A 212 43.05 -18.26 -1.79
C GLU A 212 43.20 -16.85 -2.40
N ALA A 213 44.37 -16.55 -3.03
CA ALA A 213 44.54 -15.30 -3.75
C ALA A 213 43.52 -15.12 -4.89
N LEU A 214 43.21 -16.18 -5.65
CA LEU A 214 42.16 -16.13 -6.68
C LEU A 214 40.77 -15.87 -6.06
N TYR A 215 40.47 -16.45 -4.88
CA TYR A 215 39.22 -16.13 -4.18
C TYR A 215 39.13 -14.68 -3.73
N LEU A 216 40.23 -14.12 -3.20
CA LEU A 216 40.32 -12.70 -2.84
C LEU A 216 40.15 -11.77 -4.06
N HIS A 217 40.61 -12.19 -5.24
CA HIS A 217 40.39 -11.50 -6.50
C HIS A 217 38.94 -11.65 -7.04
N GLY A 218 38.06 -12.37 -6.32
CA GLY A 218 36.63 -12.47 -6.67
C GLY A 218 36.24 -13.70 -7.51
N PHE A 219 37.17 -14.63 -7.78
CA PHE A 219 36.79 -15.87 -8.43
C PHE A 219 35.99 -16.80 -7.51
N SER A 220 34.93 -17.38 -8.01
CA SER A 220 34.17 -18.40 -7.28
C SER A 220 34.90 -19.73 -7.22
N LYS A 221 34.59 -20.58 -6.24
CA LYS A 221 35.13 -21.94 -6.15
C LYS A 221 34.91 -22.75 -7.44
N LYS A 222 33.77 -22.58 -8.09
CA LYS A 222 33.44 -23.24 -9.39
C LYS A 222 34.42 -22.79 -10.48
N GLN A 223 34.72 -21.51 -10.58
CA GLN A 223 35.63 -20.94 -11.58
C GLN A 223 37.09 -21.38 -11.35
N VAL A 224 37.55 -21.37 -10.10
CA VAL A 224 38.91 -21.86 -9.78
C VAL A 224 39.03 -23.35 -10.08
N ASN A 225 38.03 -24.16 -9.76
CA ASN A 225 38.00 -25.57 -10.13
C ASN A 225 37.97 -25.78 -11.65
N GLN A 226 37.24 -24.91 -12.38
CA GLN A 226 37.22 -24.93 -13.84
C GLN A 226 38.64 -24.64 -14.42
N ILE A 227 39.33 -23.63 -13.91
CA ILE A 227 40.73 -23.32 -14.29
C ILE A 227 41.60 -24.54 -14.04
N ALA A 228 41.48 -25.16 -12.85
CA ALA A 228 42.29 -26.34 -12.48
C ALA A 228 42.01 -27.53 -13.42
N THR A 229 40.75 -27.79 -13.78
CA THR A 229 40.31 -28.92 -14.58
C THR A 229 40.65 -28.73 -16.07
N THR A 230 40.30 -27.53 -16.61
CA THR A 230 40.47 -27.27 -18.06
C THR A 230 41.87 -26.84 -18.41
N ARG A 231 42.70 -26.47 -17.42
CA ARG A 231 44.09 -25.96 -17.62
C ARG A 231 44.16 -24.76 -18.55
N LYS A 232 43.07 -23.94 -18.55
CA LYS A 232 42.95 -22.72 -19.37
C LYS A 232 42.64 -21.54 -18.50
N LEU A 233 43.12 -20.35 -18.91
CA LEU A 233 42.76 -19.09 -18.29
C LEU A 233 41.28 -18.81 -18.55
N LEU A 234 40.55 -18.34 -17.57
CA LEU A 234 39.21 -17.79 -17.72
C LEU A 234 39.34 -16.35 -18.24
N SER A 235 38.95 -16.14 -19.48
CA SER A 235 38.94 -14.81 -20.08
C SER A 235 37.61 -14.06 -19.86
N HIS A 236 36.55 -14.79 -19.46
CA HIS A 236 35.24 -14.24 -19.24
C HIS A 236 34.77 -14.52 -17.83
N HIS A 237 34.19 -13.51 -17.21
CA HIS A 237 33.56 -13.60 -15.90
C HIS A 237 32.06 -13.31 -16.05
N GLN A 238 31.25 -14.21 -15.50
CA GLN A 238 29.78 -14.10 -15.54
C GLN A 238 29.28 -13.56 -14.21
N ILE A 239 28.38 -12.58 -14.29
CA ILE A 239 27.71 -11.97 -13.13
C ILE A 239 26.27 -12.43 -13.11
N TYR A 240 25.84 -12.96 -11.97
CA TYR A 240 24.53 -13.57 -11.77
C TYR A 240 23.66 -12.72 -10.84
N ALA A 241 22.33 -12.88 -10.98
CA ALA A 241 21.38 -12.34 -10.02
C ALA A 241 21.55 -13.01 -8.65
N PRO A 242 21.44 -12.27 -7.54
CA PRO A 242 21.55 -12.83 -6.21
C PRO A 242 20.41 -13.81 -5.92
N SER A 243 20.72 -14.81 -5.07
CA SER A 243 19.67 -15.69 -4.53
C SER A 243 18.83 -14.96 -3.50
N LEU A 244 17.49 -15.09 -3.58
CA LEU A 244 16.57 -14.56 -2.59
C LEU A 244 16.35 -15.61 -1.50
N SER A 245 16.98 -15.45 -0.34
CA SER A 245 16.72 -16.29 0.82
C SER A 245 15.30 -16.07 1.34
N SER A 246 14.65 -17.15 1.78
CA SER A 246 13.26 -17.13 2.27
C SER A 246 13.12 -16.56 3.67
N GLU A 247 14.21 -16.32 4.39
CA GLU A 247 14.22 -15.85 5.78
C GLU A 247 15.02 -14.56 5.86
N SER A 248 14.32 -13.54 6.39
CA SER A 248 14.91 -12.32 6.97
C SER A 248 16.06 -11.69 6.20
N GLY A 249 15.78 -10.87 5.20
CA GLY A 249 16.61 -9.71 4.81
C GLY A 249 18.08 -9.89 4.45
N ASP A 250 18.67 -11.05 4.60
CA ASP A 250 20.07 -11.31 4.29
C ASP A 250 20.23 -11.74 2.84
N ILE A 251 20.79 -10.84 2.05
CA ILE A 251 21.26 -11.11 0.70
C ILE A 251 22.55 -11.90 0.83
N SER A 252 22.47 -13.23 0.78
CA SER A 252 23.68 -14.04 0.71
C SER A 252 24.26 -13.98 -0.70
N PHE A 253 25.32 -13.19 -0.87
CA PHE A 253 26.21 -13.34 -2.01
C PHE A 253 26.95 -14.67 -1.84
N SER A 254 26.39 -15.68 -2.45
CA SER A 254 26.96 -17.02 -2.65
C SER A 254 28.24 -17.36 -1.88
N ASN A 255 28.13 -18.09 -0.80
CA ASN A 255 28.90 -19.34 -0.57
C ASN A 255 28.60 -19.90 0.82
N SER A 256 27.86 -20.94 0.81
CA SER A 256 27.89 -22.10 1.71
C SER A 256 26.50 -22.52 2.21
N ILE A 257 26.10 -23.65 1.68
CA ILE A 257 24.99 -24.46 2.16
C ILE A 257 25.39 -25.06 3.52
N ILE A 258 24.84 -24.48 4.59
CA ILE A 258 24.65 -25.24 5.84
C ILE A 258 23.15 -25.30 6.08
N ARG A 259 22.53 -26.40 5.66
CA ARG A 259 21.17 -26.75 6.06
C ARG A 259 21.15 -27.03 7.57
N ARG A 260 20.52 -26.14 8.34
CA ARG A 260 19.97 -26.50 9.66
C ARG A 260 18.48 -26.81 9.51
N THR A 261 18.14 -28.06 9.62
CA THR A 261 16.77 -28.54 9.79
C THR A 261 16.34 -28.23 11.22
N SER A 262 15.40 -27.32 11.38
CA SER A 262 14.59 -27.17 12.59
C SER A 262 13.13 -27.12 12.15
N ALA A 263 12.43 -28.23 12.40
CA ALA A 263 10.98 -28.31 12.23
C ALA A 263 10.30 -27.57 13.38
N THR A 264 9.63 -26.46 13.07
CA THR A 264 8.69 -25.81 13.97
C THR A 264 7.46 -25.44 13.16
N SER A 265 6.31 -25.86 13.64
CA SER A 265 4.98 -25.67 13.08
C SER A 265 4.68 -24.20 12.78
N GLN A 266 4.48 -23.87 11.50
CA GLN A 266 4.17 -22.53 11.03
C GLN A 266 2.66 -22.24 11.01
N PRO A 267 2.22 -21.01 11.36
CA PRO A 267 0.82 -20.61 11.27
C PRO A 267 0.34 -20.52 9.83
N ARG A 268 -0.92 -20.82 9.60
CA ARG A 268 -1.62 -20.91 8.30
C ARG A 268 -1.52 -19.66 7.38
N ALA A 269 -1.18 -18.49 7.95
CA ALA A 269 -0.96 -17.23 7.20
C ALA A 269 0.27 -17.24 6.27
N LEU A 270 1.21 -18.16 6.47
CA LEU A 270 2.41 -18.30 5.63
C LEU A 270 2.17 -19.10 4.34
N LEU A 271 1.04 -19.80 4.22
CA LEU A 271 0.73 -20.60 3.02
C LEU A 271 0.28 -19.73 1.83
N GLU A 272 -0.27 -18.56 2.04
CA GLU A 272 -0.61 -17.62 0.95
C GLU A 272 0.63 -16.92 0.36
N GLN A 273 1.70 -16.77 1.12
CA GLN A 273 2.96 -16.19 0.63
C GLN A 273 3.79 -17.17 -0.22
N ALA A 274 3.50 -18.48 -0.16
CA ALA A 274 4.25 -19.51 -0.89
C ALA A 274 4.09 -19.44 -2.42
N ASN A 275 3.12 -18.68 -2.93
CA ASN A 275 2.78 -18.61 -4.36
C ASN A 275 3.26 -17.32 -5.06
N ILE A 276 3.94 -16.40 -4.34
CA ILE A 276 4.49 -15.20 -4.97
C ILE A 276 5.78 -15.58 -5.69
N PRO A 277 5.89 -15.37 -7.01
CA PRO A 277 7.09 -15.75 -7.74
C PRO A 277 8.29 -14.95 -7.18
N LYS A 278 9.37 -15.66 -6.86
CA LYS A 278 10.64 -15.06 -6.43
C LYS A 278 11.33 -14.47 -7.66
N VAL A 279 10.98 -13.24 -8.00
CA VAL A 279 11.54 -12.52 -9.15
C VAL A 279 12.05 -11.17 -8.74
N LEU A 280 13.07 -10.69 -9.44
CA LEU A 280 13.64 -9.37 -9.32
C LEU A 280 13.32 -8.58 -10.59
N ILE A 281 13.00 -7.31 -10.45
CA ILE A 281 12.74 -6.42 -11.59
C ILE A 281 13.99 -5.59 -11.87
N VAL A 282 14.42 -5.50 -13.12
CA VAL A 282 15.50 -4.60 -13.55
C VAL A 282 14.98 -3.16 -13.51
N GLN A 283 15.38 -2.40 -12.50
CA GLN A 283 14.91 -1.04 -12.28
C GLN A 283 15.79 -0.01 -13.00
N GLU A 284 17.08 -0.25 -13.02
CA GLU A 284 18.06 0.60 -13.67
C GLU A 284 19.10 -0.27 -14.39
N LEU A 285 19.52 0.12 -15.57
CA LEU A 285 20.60 -0.50 -16.32
C LEU A 285 21.61 0.59 -16.64
N ALA A 286 22.78 0.52 -15.99
CA ALA A 286 23.79 1.57 -16.03
C ALA A 286 24.86 1.35 -17.10
N VAL A 287 24.89 0.18 -17.74
CA VAL A 287 25.97 -0.19 -18.67
C VAL A 287 25.43 -0.79 -19.97
N ASN A 288 26.23 -0.66 -21.04
CA ASN A 288 25.95 -1.21 -22.35
C ASN A 288 27.03 -2.23 -22.77
N LYS A 289 26.72 -3.01 -23.79
CA LYS A 289 27.72 -3.89 -24.39
C LYS A 289 28.86 -3.08 -24.99
N GLY A 290 30.10 -3.41 -24.64
CA GLY A 290 31.31 -2.73 -25.05
C GLY A 290 31.85 -1.75 -24.01
N ASP A 291 31.10 -1.42 -22.96
CA ASP A 291 31.58 -0.50 -21.93
C ASP A 291 32.70 -1.13 -21.12
N PHE A 292 33.68 -0.31 -20.77
CA PHE A 292 34.73 -0.63 -19.80
C PHE A 292 34.19 -0.32 -18.41
N VAL A 293 34.35 -1.27 -17.47
CA VAL A 293 33.94 -1.14 -16.07
C VAL A 293 35.09 -1.49 -15.13
N ALA A 294 35.20 -0.72 -14.07
CA ALA A 294 36.12 -1.01 -12.98
C ALA A 294 35.41 -1.85 -11.88
N ALA A 295 36.21 -2.56 -11.06
CA ALA A 295 35.65 -3.24 -9.90
C ALA A 295 34.96 -2.23 -8.97
N GLY A 296 33.71 -2.52 -8.58
CA GLY A 296 32.86 -1.62 -7.77
C GLY A 296 31.88 -0.77 -8.58
N ASP A 297 32.03 -0.65 -9.89
CA ASP A 297 31.08 0.10 -10.71
C ASP A 297 29.71 -0.56 -10.73
N THR A 298 28.66 0.24 -10.63
CA THR A 298 27.27 -0.25 -10.66
C THR A 298 26.89 -0.63 -12.10
N LEU A 299 26.47 -1.87 -12.30
CA LEU A 299 26.03 -2.39 -13.60
C LEU A 299 24.52 -2.25 -13.79
N CYS A 300 23.76 -2.64 -12.77
CA CYS A 300 22.31 -2.47 -12.75
C CYS A 300 21.79 -2.39 -11.31
N VAL A 301 20.55 -1.95 -11.18
CA VAL A 301 19.78 -2.01 -9.94
C VAL A 301 18.60 -2.93 -10.15
N LEU A 302 18.51 -3.94 -9.31
CA LEU A 302 17.39 -4.87 -9.25
C LEU A 302 16.47 -4.48 -8.10
N ALA A 303 15.16 -4.70 -8.27
CA ALA A 303 14.18 -4.42 -7.22
C ALA A 303 13.33 -5.64 -6.88
N ASP A 304 13.12 -5.87 -5.59
CA ASP A 304 12.18 -6.85 -5.06
C ASP A 304 10.90 -6.15 -4.60
N PHE A 305 9.84 -6.23 -5.40
CA PHE A 305 8.55 -5.60 -5.10
C PHE A 305 7.54 -6.50 -4.41
N ARG A 306 7.92 -7.68 -3.93
CA ARG A 306 7.02 -8.59 -3.20
C ARG A 306 6.47 -8.00 -1.91
N SER A 307 7.20 -7.11 -1.29
CA SER A 307 6.81 -6.42 -0.08
C SER A 307 7.27 -4.97 -0.12
N LEU A 308 6.34 -4.07 0.10
CA LEU A 308 6.54 -2.63 0.10
C LEU A 308 6.17 -2.05 1.47
N TYR A 309 6.37 -0.77 1.65
CA TYR A 309 5.78 -0.02 2.75
C TYR A 309 4.76 0.99 2.23
N ILE A 310 3.77 1.29 3.04
CA ILE A 310 2.99 2.51 2.91
C ILE A 310 3.58 3.48 3.94
N GLN A 311 4.14 4.57 3.47
CA GLN A 311 4.65 5.67 4.31
C GLN A 311 3.52 6.65 4.53
N GLY A 312 2.98 6.67 5.75
CA GLY A 312 2.04 7.68 6.21
C GLY A 312 2.78 8.88 6.76
N ARG A 313 2.24 10.07 6.53
CA ARG A 313 2.76 11.33 7.06
C ARG A 313 1.74 11.92 8.02
N ALA A 314 1.99 11.78 9.32
CA ALA A 314 1.14 12.24 10.40
C ALA A 314 1.73 13.49 11.07
N PHE A 315 0.88 14.25 11.75
CA PHE A 315 1.33 15.41 12.51
C PHE A 315 1.76 15.03 13.92
N GLU A 316 2.55 15.89 14.55
CA GLU A 316 3.07 15.68 15.92
C GLU A 316 1.97 15.43 16.95
N HIS A 317 0.80 16.09 16.80
CA HIS A 317 -0.33 15.89 17.71
C HIS A 317 -0.98 14.51 17.62
N ASP A 318 -0.81 13.79 16.51
CA ASP A 318 -1.33 12.43 16.32
C ASP A 318 -0.35 11.35 16.84
N ALA A 319 0.84 11.76 17.32
CA ALA A 319 1.93 10.81 17.65
C ALA A 319 1.55 9.86 18.78
N GLU A 320 0.88 10.35 19.82
CA GLU A 320 0.46 9.54 20.95
C GLU A 320 -0.59 8.51 20.53
N GLU A 321 -1.59 8.93 19.75
CA GLU A 321 -2.65 8.06 19.23
C GLU A 321 -2.09 6.97 18.32
N LEU A 322 -1.13 7.31 17.45
CA LEU A 322 -0.45 6.35 16.58
C LEU A 322 0.43 5.38 17.38
N ALA A 323 1.07 5.84 18.46
CA ALA A 323 1.82 4.97 19.35
C ALA A 323 0.92 3.96 20.07
N VAL A 324 -0.27 4.39 20.52
CA VAL A 324 -1.29 3.50 21.10
C VAL A 324 -1.74 2.44 20.09
N ALA A 325 -2.03 2.85 18.83
CA ALA A 325 -2.41 1.93 17.76
C ALA A 325 -1.33 0.89 17.48
N ASN A 326 -0.06 1.30 17.43
CA ASN A 326 1.08 0.43 17.20
C ASN A 326 1.31 -0.55 18.37
N ASN A 327 1.25 -0.08 19.62
CA ASN A 327 1.44 -0.91 20.81
C ASN A 327 0.35 -1.97 20.94
N ASN A 328 -0.89 -1.62 20.64
CA ASN A 328 -2.03 -2.54 20.64
C ASN A 328 -2.09 -3.42 19.38
N LYS A 329 -1.20 -3.22 18.41
CA LYS A 329 -1.18 -3.94 17.13
C LYS A 329 -2.53 -3.95 16.44
N TRP A 330 -3.24 -2.83 16.47
CA TRP A 330 -4.53 -2.70 15.79
C TRP A 330 -4.38 -2.81 14.27
N ASP A 331 -5.43 -3.31 13.63
CA ASP A 331 -5.46 -3.43 12.18
C ASP A 331 -5.67 -2.05 11.55
N VAL A 332 -4.81 -1.72 10.60
CA VAL A 332 -4.83 -0.48 9.85
C VAL A 332 -5.44 -0.75 8.48
N GLY A 333 -6.29 0.16 8.02
CA GLY A 333 -6.85 0.13 6.68
C GLY A 333 -6.12 1.10 5.75
N ALA A 334 -5.86 0.69 4.51
CA ALA A 334 -5.41 1.60 3.47
C ALA A 334 -6.48 1.75 2.39
N VAL A 335 -6.71 2.97 1.95
CA VAL A 335 -7.69 3.29 0.92
C VAL A 335 -6.95 3.84 -0.29
N LEU A 336 -7.06 3.15 -1.41
CA LEU A 336 -6.58 3.60 -2.70
C LEU A 336 -7.73 4.28 -3.44
N GLU A 337 -7.56 5.56 -3.77
CA GLU A 337 -8.51 6.29 -4.61
C GLU A 337 -8.14 6.10 -6.08
N ASP A 338 -8.95 5.32 -6.79
CA ASP A 338 -8.83 5.22 -8.25
C ASP A 338 -9.67 6.31 -8.91
N ARG A 339 -9.20 6.81 -10.07
CA ARG A 339 -9.90 7.82 -10.88
C ARG A 339 -11.32 7.38 -11.30
N ALA A 340 -11.61 6.10 -11.26
CA ALA A 340 -12.91 5.50 -11.61
C ALA A 340 -13.95 5.54 -10.46
N LYS A 341 -13.76 6.30 -9.40
CA LYS A 341 -14.62 6.37 -8.20
C LYS A 341 -14.75 5.07 -7.39
N HIS A 342 -13.95 4.05 -7.70
CA HIS A 342 -13.89 2.85 -6.89
C HIS A 342 -12.84 3.03 -5.79
N LYS A 343 -13.28 3.03 -4.54
CA LYS A 343 -12.38 3.02 -3.38
C LYS A 343 -12.02 1.58 -3.07
N THR A 344 -10.78 1.19 -3.37
CA THR A 344 -10.28 -0.13 -2.93
C THR A 344 -9.77 0.01 -1.50
N VAL A 345 -10.41 -0.70 -0.58
CA VAL A 345 -10.01 -0.75 0.83
C VAL A 345 -9.19 -2.01 1.06
N ILE A 346 -7.99 -1.85 1.61
CA ILE A 346 -7.08 -2.91 2.01
C ILE A 346 -7.09 -2.92 3.53
N GLY A 347 -7.66 -3.95 4.13
CA GLY A 347 -7.70 -4.11 5.58
C GLY A 347 -6.65 -5.09 6.11
N GLY A 348 -6.55 -5.17 7.44
CA GLY A 348 -5.68 -6.14 8.12
C GLY A 348 -4.18 -5.83 8.00
N LEU A 349 -3.83 -4.58 7.69
CA LEU A 349 -2.43 -4.15 7.67
C LEU A 349 -1.95 -3.82 9.08
N LYS A 350 -0.63 -3.86 9.30
CA LYS A 350 -0.01 -3.54 10.60
C LYS A 350 1.02 -2.42 10.42
N ILE A 351 1.07 -1.52 11.39
CA ILE A 351 2.16 -0.56 11.51
C ILE A 351 3.45 -1.37 11.75
N ALA A 352 4.46 -1.13 10.94
CA ALA A 352 5.78 -1.74 11.10
C ALA A 352 6.60 -0.99 12.15
N TYR A 353 6.66 0.33 12.02
CA TYR A 353 7.31 1.23 12.96
C TYR A 353 6.90 2.69 12.73
N LEU A 354 7.11 3.51 13.75
CA LEU A 354 7.02 4.97 13.70
C LEU A 354 8.44 5.55 13.66
N ASN A 355 8.64 6.58 12.85
CA ASN A 355 9.92 7.30 12.85
C ASN A 355 10.02 8.15 14.13
N ASN A 356 11.18 8.14 14.77
CA ASN A 356 11.45 8.91 15.98
C ASN A 356 11.87 10.37 15.69
N GLN A 357 11.86 10.76 14.41
CA GLN A 357 12.24 12.10 13.98
C GLN A 357 11.02 12.84 13.43
N VAL A 358 10.78 14.04 13.96
CA VAL A 358 9.79 14.99 13.46
C VAL A 358 10.50 15.99 12.54
N GLU A 359 9.92 16.26 11.38
CA GLU A 359 10.41 17.31 10.47
C GLU A 359 10.10 18.69 11.07
N SER A 360 11.12 19.50 11.29
CA SER A 360 10.97 20.82 11.95
C SER A 360 10.04 21.77 11.20
N ASP A 361 10.08 21.77 9.87
CA ASP A 361 9.34 22.72 9.03
C ASP A 361 7.84 22.39 8.95
N SER A 362 7.52 21.11 8.87
CA SER A 362 6.14 20.63 8.70
C SER A 362 5.48 20.14 9.98
N ARG A 363 6.25 19.96 11.05
CA ARG A 363 5.85 19.30 12.30
C ARG A 363 5.17 17.95 12.04
N ALA A 364 5.61 17.28 11.00
CA ALA A 364 5.11 15.96 10.62
C ALA A 364 6.19 14.90 10.86
N PHE A 365 5.75 13.69 11.11
CA PHE A 365 6.63 12.52 11.16
C PHE A 365 6.09 11.41 10.28
N ASN A 366 6.98 10.54 9.86
CA ASN A 366 6.63 9.43 9.01
C ASN A 366 6.41 8.16 9.85
N PHE A 367 5.43 7.36 9.48
CA PHE A 367 5.27 6.00 9.97
C PHE A 367 5.08 5.05 8.80
N PHE A 368 5.41 3.78 9.03
CA PHE A 368 5.46 2.79 7.98
C PHE A 368 4.55 1.62 8.28
N VAL A 369 3.75 1.25 7.27
CA VAL A 369 2.81 0.11 7.34
C VAL A 369 3.26 -0.94 6.34
N ASN A 370 3.30 -2.20 6.76
CA ASN A 370 3.64 -3.32 5.87
C ASN A 370 2.59 -3.48 4.78
N LEU A 371 3.02 -3.50 3.51
CA LEU A 371 2.17 -3.71 2.35
C LEU A 371 2.65 -4.95 1.58
N PRO A 372 2.04 -6.12 1.78
CA PRO A 372 2.26 -7.28 0.91
C PRO A 372 1.80 -6.96 -0.51
N ASN A 373 2.59 -7.32 -1.50
CA ASN A 373 2.29 -7.04 -2.89
C ASN A 373 1.96 -8.31 -3.65
N LYS A 374 1.06 -8.22 -4.63
CA LYS A 374 0.62 -9.36 -5.45
C LYS A 374 0.88 -9.10 -6.93
N VAL A 375 1.15 -10.15 -7.66
CA VAL A 375 1.27 -10.11 -9.11
C VAL A 375 -0.13 -10.13 -9.71
N ILE A 376 -0.44 -9.16 -10.57
CA ILE A 376 -1.73 -9.06 -11.28
C ILE A 376 -1.60 -9.33 -12.77
N GLY A 377 -0.38 -9.37 -13.31
CA GLY A 377 -0.12 -9.69 -14.70
C GLY A 377 1.27 -10.30 -14.87
N ASP A 378 1.37 -11.30 -15.74
CA ASP A 378 2.62 -12.01 -16.08
C ASP A 378 2.65 -12.22 -17.59
N ALA A 379 3.45 -11.43 -18.27
CA ALA A 379 3.60 -11.47 -19.73
C ALA A 379 4.99 -12.01 -20.09
N LYS A 380 5.03 -12.99 -20.99
CA LYS A 380 6.26 -13.51 -21.58
C LYS A 380 6.31 -13.10 -23.05
N GLU A 381 7.40 -12.50 -23.44
CA GLU A 381 7.65 -12.13 -24.83
C GLU A 381 8.21 -13.33 -25.62
N SER A 382 8.05 -13.29 -26.94
CA SER A 382 8.54 -14.33 -27.87
C SER A 382 10.06 -14.56 -27.80
N HIS A 383 10.83 -13.56 -27.34
CA HIS A 383 12.28 -13.65 -27.13
C HIS A 383 12.70 -14.13 -25.73
N GLY A 384 11.75 -14.58 -24.89
CA GLY A 384 12.02 -15.18 -23.59
C GLY A 384 12.11 -14.19 -22.42
N HIS A 385 11.96 -12.89 -22.69
CA HIS A 385 11.87 -11.87 -21.64
C HIS A 385 10.51 -11.94 -20.94
N ARG A 386 10.51 -11.72 -19.61
CA ARG A 386 9.32 -11.80 -18.77
C ARG A 386 9.06 -10.47 -18.11
N TYR A 387 7.82 -10.00 -18.18
CA TYR A 387 7.40 -8.74 -17.57
C TYR A 387 6.27 -9.03 -16.58
N ILE A 388 6.43 -8.54 -15.35
CA ILE A 388 5.46 -8.74 -14.28
C ILE A 388 4.83 -7.40 -13.91
N THR A 389 3.50 -7.40 -13.82
CA THR A 389 2.75 -6.26 -13.31
C THR A 389 2.36 -6.53 -11.87
N TRP A 390 2.84 -5.67 -10.98
CA TRP A 390 2.52 -5.68 -9.56
C TRP A 390 1.26 -4.85 -9.28
N GLN A 391 0.47 -5.29 -8.30
CA GLN A 391 -0.74 -4.60 -7.86
C GLN A 391 -0.43 -3.20 -7.33
N PHE A 392 0.59 -3.10 -6.48
CA PHE A 392 1.03 -1.83 -5.92
C PHE A 392 2.40 -1.45 -6.49
N LYS A 393 2.56 -0.15 -6.75
CA LYS A 393 3.79 0.43 -7.31
C LYS A 393 4.28 1.53 -6.39
N PRO A 394 5.60 1.64 -6.14
CA PRO A 394 6.16 2.80 -5.45
C PRO A 394 5.69 4.11 -6.11
N GLY A 395 5.39 5.11 -5.27
CA GLY A 395 4.84 6.40 -5.71
C GLY A 395 3.31 6.48 -5.77
N GLN A 396 2.57 5.37 -5.62
CA GLN A 396 1.10 5.42 -5.54
C GLN A 396 0.66 6.11 -4.25
N ARG A 397 -0.30 7.04 -4.37
CA ARG A 397 -0.89 7.74 -3.24
C ARG A 397 -2.04 6.94 -2.67
N MET A 398 -2.15 6.95 -1.34
CA MET A 398 -3.17 6.26 -0.56
C MET A 398 -3.59 7.12 0.62
N GLN A 399 -4.68 6.75 1.27
CA GLN A 399 -5.03 7.22 2.61
C GLN A 399 -4.96 6.05 3.57
N ILE A 400 -4.30 6.22 4.71
CA ILE A 400 -4.28 5.23 5.78
C ILE A 400 -5.33 5.61 6.82
N ARG A 401 -6.21 4.67 7.17
CA ARG A 401 -7.13 4.78 8.30
C ARG A 401 -6.54 4.03 9.48
N VAL A 402 -6.12 4.78 10.49
CA VAL A 402 -5.53 4.21 11.70
C VAL A 402 -6.56 4.28 12.82
N PRO A 403 -6.94 3.15 13.43
CA PRO A 403 -7.73 3.18 14.65
C PRO A 403 -6.90 3.79 15.77
N VAL A 404 -7.49 4.74 16.50
CA VAL A 404 -6.78 5.47 17.55
C VAL A 404 -7.44 5.33 18.92
N GLU A 405 -8.73 5.01 18.94
CA GLU A 405 -9.49 4.85 20.17
C GLU A 405 -10.55 3.76 20.00
N LYS A 406 -10.72 2.96 21.05
CA LYS A 406 -11.72 1.92 21.14
C LYS A 406 -12.80 2.36 22.12
N ILE A 407 -13.98 2.70 21.60
CA ILE A 407 -15.15 3.10 22.39
C ILE A 407 -16.05 1.88 22.53
N GLU A 408 -16.10 1.30 23.72
CA GLU A 408 -16.80 0.05 23.96
C GLU A 408 -18.22 0.25 24.49
N LYS A 409 -19.10 -0.70 24.17
CA LYS A 409 -20.46 -0.79 24.72
C LYS A 409 -21.31 0.47 24.51
N GLN A 410 -21.21 1.07 23.32
CA GLN A 410 -21.99 2.23 22.94
C GLN A 410 -23.00 1.89 21.84
N ILE A 411 -23.95 2.77 21.62
CA ILE A 411 -24.93 2.68 20.56
C ILE A 411 -24.33 3.35 19.32
N VAL A 412 -24.17 2.61 18.22
CA VAL A 412 -23.60 3.12 16.96
C VAL A 412 -24.72 3.19 15.91
N LEU A 413 -25.04 4.40 15.49
CA LEU A 413 -26.08 4.66 14.49
C LEU A 413 -25.50 5.42 13.28
N PRO A 414 -26.09 5.27 12.08
CA PRO A 414 -25.76 6.16 10.97
C PRO A 414 -26.04 7.62 11.33
N VAL A 415 -25.28 8.54 10.76
CA VAL A 415 -25.51 10.01 10.97
C VAL A 415 -26.93 10.41 10.59
N ASP A 416 -27.51 9.77 9.57
CA ASP A 416 -28.90 10.02 9.11
C ASP A 416 -29.97 9.59 10.14
N ALA A 417 -29.61 8.83 11.17
CA ALA A 417 -30.47 8.45 12.28
C ALA A 417 -30.52 9.49 13.38
N VAL A 418 -29.65 10.51 13.35
CA VAL A 418 -29.53 11.53 14.38
C VAL A 418 -29.94 12.89 13.83
N ALA A 419 -30.97 13.47 14.39
CA ALA A 419 -31.41 14.83 14.08
C ALA A 419 -30.77 15.84 15.05
N SER A 420 -30.61 17.09 14.57
CA SER A 420 -30.10 18.20 15.36
C SER A 420 -31.19 19.27 15.52
N ALA A 421 -31.40 19.75 16.74
CA ALA A 421 -32.22 20.93 17.01
C ALA A 421 -31.46 21.84 17.97
N GLY A 422 -30.83 22.85 17.42
CA GLY A 422 -29.88 23.69 18.18
C GLY A 422 -28.67 22.89 18.62
N ALA A 423 -28.38 22.90 19.93
CA ALA A 423 -27.28 22.14 20.52
C ALA A 423 -27.62 20.67 20.81
N GLU A 424 -28.90 20.34 20.82
CA GLU A 424 -29.38 19.02 21.20
C GLU A 424 -29.42 18.06 20.02
N ARG A 425 -29.24 16.79 20.31
CA ARG A 425 -29.30 15.68 19.35
C ARG A 425 -30.41 14.75 19.73
N TYR A 426 -31.10 14.20 18.71
CA TYR A 426 -32.28 13.37 18.88
C TYR A 426 -32.24 12.17 17.94
N VAL A 427 -32.79 11.08 18.42
CA VAL A 427 -33.15 9.93 17.59
C VAL A 427 -34.65 9.68 17.67
N PHE A 428 -35.20 8.93 16.74
CA PHE A 428 -36.62 8.62 16.66
C PHE A 428 -36.83 7.14 16.94
N GLN A 429 -37.47 6.87 18.08
CA GLN A 429 -37.81 5.53 18.54
C GLN A 429 -39.24 5.18 18.05
N GLU A 430 -39.43 4.01 17.44
CA GLU A 430 -40.76 3.53 17.04
C GLU A 430 -41.52 3.05 18.26
N ASN A 431 -42.71 3.60 18.46
CA ASN A 431 -43.63 3.24 19.53
C ASN A 431 -45.03 3.01 18.91
N GLY A 432 -45.26 1.77 18.49
CA GLY A 432 -46.52 1.39 17.83
C GLY A 432 -46.65 2.04 16.44
N ASP A 433 -47.57 3.01 16.28
CA ASP A 433 -47.86 3.68 15.04
C ASP A 433 -47.14 5.03 14.85
N HIS A 434 -46.47 5.51 15.88
CA HIS A 434 -45.75 6.79 15.89
C HIS A 434 -44.26 6.65 16.25
N PHE A 435 -43.55 7.75 16.08
CA PHE A 435 -42.13 7.86 16.46
C PHE A 435 -41.99 8.88 17.58
N ASP A 436 -41.38 8.49 18.67
CA ASP A 436 -41.05 9.36 19.78
C ASP A 436 -39.65 9.95 19.60
N ARG A 437 -39.53 11.26 19.78
CA ARG A 437 -38.26 11.97 19.72
C ARG A 437 -37.54 11.85 21.05
N ILE A 438 -36.42 11.11 21.06
CA ILE A 438 -35.62 10.85 22.25
C ILE A 438 -34.35 11.71 22.21
N PRO A 439 -34.09 12.54 23.22
CA PRO A 439 -32.81 13.26 23.31
C PRO A 439 -31.68 12.29 23.63
N VAL A 440 -30.53 12.48 22.96
CA VAL A 440 -29.38 11.59 23.10
C VAL A 440 -28.09 12.39 23.22
N HIS A 441 -27.12 11.83 23.96
CA HIS A 441 -25.79 12.37 24.03
C HIS A 441 -24.88 11.70 22.99
N VAL A 442 -24.39 12.49 22.03
CA VAL A 442 -23.45 12.01 21.00
C VAL A 442 -22.04 12.24 21.47
N ILE A 443 -21.32 11.15 21.82
CA ILE A 443 -19.92 11.20 22.29
C ILE A 443 -18.97 11.51 21.13
N TYR A 444 -19.24 10.88 19.95
CA TYR A 444 -18.43 11.02 18.76
C TYR A 444 -19.30 10.90 17.50
N GLN A 445 -18.94 11.67 16.49
CA GLN A 445 -19.60 11.59 15.17
C GLN A 445 -18.57 11.79 14.07
N ASP A 446 -18.63 10.94 13.06
CA ASP A 446 -17.89 11.11 11.80
C ASP A 446 -18.85 11.37 10.63
N GLN A 447 -18.42 11.16 9.39
CA GLN A 447 -19.24 11.37 8.20
C GLN A 447 -20.33 10.31 7.98
N ILE A 448 -20.23 9.15 8.65
CA ILE A 448 -21.07 7.98 8.41
C ILE A 448 -21.79 7.55 9.69
N TRP A 449 -21.11 7.61 10.83
CA TRP A 449 -21.56 7.06 12.10
C TRP A 449 -21.59 8.11 13.21
N ALA A 450 -22.61 8.00 14.05
CA ALA A 450 -22.72 8.70 15.33
C ALA A 450 -22.68 7.67 16.47
N VAL A 451 -21.81 7.91 17.44
CA VAL A 451 -21.67 7.09 18.65
C VAL A 451 -22.41 7.79 19.77
N ILE A 452 -23.44 7.14 20.26
CA ILE A 452 -24.34 7.65 21.30
C ILE A 452 -23.97 6.99 22.61
N GLU A 453 -23.93 7.78 23.67
CA GLU A 453 -23.63 7.33 25.02
C GLU A 453 -24.72 6.37 25.50
N ASN A 454 -24.30 5.28 26.14
CA ASN A 454 -25.22 4.36 26.78
C ASN A 454 -25.57 4.85 28.20
N ASP A 455 -26.26 6.00 28.25
CA ASP A 455 -26.68 6.69 29.46
C ASP A 455 -28.09 6.31 29.94
N GLY A 456 -28.76 5.41 29.21
CA GLY A 456 -30.11 5.01 29.50
C GLY A 456 -31.21 5.80 28.77
N SER A 457 -30.84 6.74 27.90
CA SER A 457 -31.81 7.44 27.03
C SER A 457 -32.44 6.49 26.02
N ILE A 458 -31.66 5.52 25.54
CA ILE A 458 -32.09 4.42 24.66
C ILE A 458 -31.48 3.12 25.17
N PHE A 459 -32.28 2.06 25.14
CA PHE A 459 -31.87 0.74 25.59
C PHE A 459 -31.58 -0.20 24.42
N PRO A 460 -30.64 -1.16 24.59
CA PRO A 460 -30.47 -2.25 23.63
C PRO A 460 -31.78 -3.01 23.42
N GLY A 461 -32.21 -3.10 22.18
CA GLY A 461 -33.51 -3.69 21.81
C GLY A 461 -34.58 -2.68 21.41
N ASP A 462 -34.43 -1.41 21.76
CA ASP A 462 -35.32 -0.35 21.31
C ASP A 462 -35.26 -0.22 19.79
N ILE A 463 -36.43 -0.08 19.17
CA ILE A 463 -36.54 0.01 17.71
C ILE A 463 -36.41 1.49 17.32
N VAL A 464 -35.40 1.84 16.56
CA VAL A 464 -35.16 3.23 16.12
C VAL A 464 -35.08 3.34 14.62
N ALA A 465 -35.33 4.54 14.11
CA ALA A 465 -35.15 4.89 12.72
C ALA A 465 -33.66 5.10 12.42
N PHE A 466 -33.09 4.32 11.51
CA PHE A 466 -31.70 4.41 11.06
C PHE A 466 -31.47 5.42 9.92
N THR A 467 -32.54 6.06 9.43
CA THR A 467 -32.51 7.09 8.42
C THR A 467 -33.70 8.04 8.59
N GLY A 468 -33.65 9.22 7.98
CA GLY A 468 -34.79 10.14 7.93
C GLY A 468 -35.01 10.96 9.20
N ALA A 469 -34.11 10.93 10.19
CA ALA A 469 -34.29 11.68 11.44
C ALA A 469 -34.41 13.18 11.23
N HIS A 470 -33.66 13.75 10.30
CA HIS A 470 -33.72 15.19 9.98
C HIS A 470 -35.09 15.58 9.42
N GLN A 471 -35.66 14.75 8.53
CA GLN A 471 -36.99 14.97 7.95
C GLN A 471 -38.11 14.84 9.01
N MET A 472 -37.97 13.88 9.93
CA MET A 472 -38.90 13.73 11.05
C MET A 472 -38.82 14.94 12.00
N GLN A 473 -37.63 15.44 12.28
CA GLN A 473 -37.45 16.66 13.08
C GLN A 473 -38.09 17.90 12.41
N MET A 474 -37.95 18.03 11.08
CA MET A 474 -38.60 19.11 10.34
C MET A 474 -40.12 18.98 10.39
N ALA A 475 -40.65 17.77 10.28
CA ALA A 475 -42.12 17.54 10.39
C ALA A 475 -42.65 17.90 11.78
N LEU A 476 -41.91 17.57 12.86
CA LEU A 476 -42.28 17.98 14.21
C LEU A 476 -42.24 19.51 14.39
N ASN A 477 -41.22 20.18 13.85
CA ASN A 477 -41.10 21.63 13.94
C ASN A 477 -42.28 22.33 13.19
N ASN A 478 -42.68 21.78 12.03
CA ASN A 478 -43.82 22.29 11.28
C ASN A 478 -45.15 22.03 12.03
N LYS A 479 -45.31 20.89 12.71
CA LYS A 479 -46.48 20.60 13.56
C LYS A 479 -46.54 21.59 14.74
N ALA A 480 -45.43 21.90 15.37
CA ALA A 480 -45.36 22.86 16.47
C ALA A 480 -45.53 24.33 16.03
N GLY A 481 -45.03 24.67 14.81
CA GLY A 481 -45.15 26.05 14.26
C GLY A 481 -46.47 26.37 13.57
N GLY A 482 -47.30 25.36 13.28
CA GLY A 482 -48.60 25.53 12.62
C GLY A 482 -49.73 26.07 13.51
N ALA A 483 -49.50 26.28 14.79
CA ALA A 483 -50.48 26.84 15.74
C ALA A 483 -50.52 28.38 15.82
N VAL A 484 -49.84 29.09 14.94
CA VAL A 484 -49.99 30.54 14.81
C VAL A 484 -51.10 30.81 13.79
N ASP A 485 -52.30 30.97 14.29
CA ASP A 485 -53.47 31.43 13.53
C ASP A 485 -53.12 32.77 12.85
N PRO A 486 -53.10 32.85 11.50
CA PRO A 486 -52.83 34.11 10.80
C PRO A 486 -53.92 35.15 10.98
N HIS A 487 -55.04 34.82 11.69
CA HIS A 487 -56.19 35.69 11.86
C HIS A 487 -56.36 36.30 13.28
N ALA A 488 -55.45 36.04 14.20
CA ALA A 488 -55.53 36.61 15.57
C ALA A 488 -55.13 38.10 15.67
N GLY A 489 -55.19 38.87 14.59
CA GLY A 489 -54.72 40.27 14.55
C GLY A 489 -55.70 41.32 14.04
N HIS A 490 -57.03 41.08 14.00
CA HIS A 490 -58.01 42.13 13.68
C HIS A 490 -59.14 42.16 14.70
N ASN A 491 -58.93 42.91 15.78
CA ASN A 491 -60.03 43.50 16.55
C ASN A 491 -60.10 44.97 16.21
N HIS A 492 -61.22 45.36 15.65
CA HIS A 492 -61.70 46.75 15.55
C HIS A 492 -62.29 47.22 16.88
#